data_8ecfcd60f9f7c8c0967ebdeadd6a6ad9
#
_entry.id   8ecfcd60f9f7c8c0967ebdeadd6a6ad9
#
_cell.length_a   1.000
_cell.length_b   1.000
_cell.length_c   1.000
_cell.angle_alpha   90.00
_cell.angle_beta   90.00
_cell.angle_gamma   90.00
#
_symmetry.space_group_name_H-M   'P 1'
#
loop_
_entity.id
_entity.type
_entity.pdbx_description
1 polymer ?
#
loop_
_entity_poly.entity_id
_entity_poly.type
_entity_poly.pdbx_seq_one_letter_code
_entity_poly.pdbx_strand_id
1 'polypeptide(L)'
;MPDITINVDGKDVAVPAGIQLIEALRGPAKTDTPAFCYHPDLSVAGNCRICLVETEGPRGWALGISCHMKTSPGLKVRTQVGSEKIVKLRKGVMEFLLVNHPLDCPICDKAGECTLQEHYMGQGRHESRLEDEVGKQYKGGADFRFIDSKGDDRGGKKIDLGPTVVLDQERCIVCSRCVRFMDEVAKTPQLAIAGRGDHAYITTFPGKQLDHGYDLNVTDICPVGALTGKHFRFQQRVWMLKSVESIDPSDSLGANVTIEYNVGQENGKVWRLMPRRNPDVNKSWLANSSRMLYKELAVNRLTDGQIAGADVPLDEAVAKAEAVLTSAKKVAIVASGHLITEDNAALVVLADRLGDKAVLFGGSWLAVGQADGIARSGDPVANRKALQLLGVPDNLDQLVARVGEFDTLLVVGQDLWGIDAAKASKLEGIANRIVLSSWLNASTAKATVAVGIRAWAEVRGTMVNCKGRVQLLNACPVVPNPALEPAWQVVARIGGLGWTVETEAWRAAAARVPQFAGITYRTIGPMGQVIAEAPIAPVVPLATAAGA
;
A
#
# COMPACT_ATOMS: atom_id res chain seq x y z
N MET A 1 -27.03 3.01 -0.49
CA MET A 1 -28.14 2.03 -0.43
C MET A 1 -28.88 2.33 0.86
N PRO A 2 -30.23 2.22 0.91
CA PRO A 2 -30.97 2.43 2.15
C PRO A 2 -30.60 1.35 3.16
N ASP A 3 -30.61 1.72 4.45
CA ASP A 3 -30.43 0.74 5.51
C ASP A 3 -31.74 -0.03 5.74
N ILE A 4 -31.61 -1.33 6.00
CA ILE A 4 -32.69 -2.25 6.35
C ILE A 4 -32.36 -2.93 7.67
N THR A 5 -33.37 -3.44 8.35
CA THR A 5 -33.19 -4.24 9.56
C THR A 5 -33.22 -5.72 9.22
N ILE A 6 -32.22 -6.46 9.70
CA ILE A 6 -32.18 -7.93 9.72
C ILE A 6 -32.05 -8.41 11.16
N ASN A 7 -32.50 -9.63 11.45
CA ASN A 7 -32.35 -10.22 12.77
C ASN A 7 -31.22 -11.27 12.75
N VAL A 8 -30.19 -11.07 13.56
CA VAL A 8 -29.04 -11.98 13.67
C VAL A 8 -28.97 -12.52 15.09
N ASP A 9 -29.14 -13.82 15.25
CA ASP A 9 -29.12 -14.51 16.54
C ASP A 9 -30.05 -13.88 17.59
N GLY A 10 -31.25 -13.42 17.15
CA GLY A 10 -32.24 -12.78 18.00
C GLY A 10 -32.07 -11.27 18.21
N LYS A 11 -31.03 -10.65 17.63
CA LYS A 11 -30.75 -9.20 17.71
C LYS A 11 -31.04 -8.53 16.38
N ASP A 12 -31.74 -7.40 16.42
CA ASP A 12 -31.97 -6.57 15.25
C ASP A 12 -30.75 -5.70 14.94
N VAL A 13 -30.34 -5.72 13.68
CA VAL A 13 -29.13 -5.03 13.19
C VAL A 13 -29.48 -4.27 11.92
N ALA A 14 -29.16 -2.97 11.89
CA ALA A 14 -29.26 -2.14 10.69
C ALA A 14 -28.08 -2.45 9.75
N VAL A 15 -28.39 -2.76 8.49
CA VAL A 15 -27.39 -3.12 7.46
C VAL A 15 -27.80 -2.52 6.11
N PRO A 16 -26.87 -2.20 5.22
CA PRO A 16 -27.21 -1.78 3.86
C PRO A 16 -27.97 -2.89 3.11
N ALA A 17 -28.99 -2.49 2.37
CA ALA A 17 -29.80 -3.43 1.56
C ALA A 17 -29.00 -4.01 0.40
N GLY A 18 -29.16 -5.31 0.13
CA GLY A 18 -28.60 -5.97 -1.06
C GLY A 18 -27.11 -6.25 -1.04
N ILE A 19 -26.41 -5.98 0.07
CA ILE A 19 -25.00 -6.42 0.24
C ILE A 19 -24.94 -7.93 0.49
N GLN A 20 -23.75 -8.52 0.32
CA GLN A 20 -23.55 -9.91 0.68
C GLN A 20 -23.77 -10.11 2.19
N LEU A 21 -24.53 -11.14 2.56
CA LEU A 21 -24.88 -11.39 3.97
C LEU A 21 -23.62 -11.54 4.83
N ILE A 22 -22.56 -12.15 4.31
CA ILE A 22 -21.29 -12.29 5.04
C ILE A 22 -20.70 -10.93 5.42
N GLU A 23 -20.83 -9.90 4.58
CA GLU A 23 -20.36 -8.54 4.88
C GLU A 23 -21.19 -7.90 6.01
N ALA A 24 -22.51 -8.11 5.97
CA ALA A 24 -23.40 -7.66 7.04
C ALA A 24 -23.09 -8.36 8.37
N LEU A 25 -22.80 -9.66 8.33
CA LEU A 25 -22.48 -10.44 9.52
C LEU A 25 -21.13 -10.02 10.15
N ARG A 26 -20.10 -9.81 9.33
CA ARG A 26 -18.76 -9.43 9.81
C ARG A 26 -18.66 -7.96 10.22
N GLY A 27 -19.31 -7.08 9.48
CA GLY A 27 -19.29 -5.62 9.71
C GLY A 27 -20.32 -5.20 10.77
N PRO A 28 -21.55 -4.81 10.38
CA PRO A 28 -22.56 -4.29 11.33
C PRO A 28 -22.92 -5.24 12.47
N ALA A 29 -23.10 -6.55 12.18
CA ALA A 29 -23.46 -7.53 13.19
C ALA A 29 -22.29 -8.05 14.04
N LYS A 30 -21.04 -7.76 13.65
CA LYS A 30 -19.80 -8.13 14.36
C LYS A 30 -19.74 -9.61 14.76
N THR A 31 -20.19 -10.50 13.87
CA THR A 31 -20.11 -11.95 14.11
C THR A 31 -18.81 -12.51 13.58
N ASP A 32 -18.27 -13.53 14.26
CA ASP A 32 -17.15 -14.33 13.76
C ASP A 32 -17.65 -15.34 12.70
N THR A 33 -17.93 -14.84 11.49
CA THR A 33 -18.36 -15.68 10.38
C THR A 33 -17.17 -16.04 9.50
N PRO A 34 -16.69 -17.31 9.53
CA PRO A 34 -15.50 -17.73 8.80
C PRO A 34 -15.73 -17.81 7.29
N ALA A 35 -14.67 -17.62 6.50
CA ALA A 35 -14.68 -17.89 5.06
C ALA A 35 -13.26 -18.08 4.51
N PHE A 36 -13.10 -19.05 3.59
CA PHE A 36 -11.84 -19.27 2.88
C PHE A 36 -11.91 -18.85 1.41
N CYS A 37 -12.97 -19.18 0.71
CA CYS A 37 -13.10 -18.85 -0.72
C CYS A 37 -13.61 -17.44 -0.99
N TYR A 38 -14.35 -16.85 -0.06
CA TYR A 38 -14.91 -15.51 -0.21
C TYR A 38 -13.83 -14.42 -0.06
N HIS A 39 -13.84 -13.47 -0.98
CA HIS A 39 -13.06 -12.24 -0.92
C HIS A 39 -13.93 -11.08 -1.41
N PRO A 40 -13.96 -9.91 -0.73
CA PRO A 40 -14.90 -8.82 -1.06
C PRO A 40 -14.73 -8.23 -2.46
N ASP A 41 -13.52 -8.32 -3.02
CA ASP A 41 -13.19 -7.74 -4.33
C ASP A 41 -13.04 -8.81 -5.44
N LEU A 42 -13.58 -10.03 -5.22
CA LEU A 42 -13.66 -11.12 -6.20
C LEU A 42 -15.07 -11.68 -6.28
N SER A 43 -15.41 -12.35 -7.37
CA SER A 43 -16.66 -13.06 -7.51
C SER A 43 -16.86 -14.12 -6.42
N VAL A 44 -18.10 -14.54 -6.17
CA VAL A 44 -18.41 -15.52 -5.13
C VAL A 44 -18.24 -16.93 -5.67
N ALA A 45 -17.28 -17.71 -5.13
CA ALA A 45 -17.08 -19.12 -5.50
C ALA A 45 -18.04 -20.08 -4.76
N GLY A 46 -18.32 -19.84 -3.48
CA GLY A 46 -19.23 -20.65 -2.67
C GLY A 46 -18.77 -22.10 -2.41
N ASN A 47 -17.49 -22.43 -2.65
CA ASN A 47 -16.97 -23.81 -2.64
C ASN A 47 -16.48 -24.29 -1.26
N CYS A 48 -15.96 -23.43 -0.39
CA CYS A 48 -15.40 -23.86 0.90
C CYS A 48 -16.43 -24.23 1.97
N ARG A 49 -17.65 -23.75 1.85
CA ARG A 49 -18.80 -24.04 2.73
C ARG A 49 -18.67 -23.68 4.21
N ILE A 50 -17.57 -23.11 4.65
CA ILE A 50 -17.37 -22.76 6.08
C ILE A 50 -18.28 -21.61 6.56
N CYS A 51 -18.76 -20.76 5.66
CA CYS A 51 -19.61 -19.60 5.97
C CYS A 51 -21.11 -19.97 6.15
N LEU A 52 -21.41 -21.22 6.51
CA LEU A 52 -22.77 -21.70 6.74
C LEU A 52 -23.50 -20.89 7.81
N VAL A 53 -24.77 -20.62 7.54
CA VAL A 53 -25.75 -20.02 8.45
C VAL A 53 -27.10 -20.71 8.28
N GLU A 54 -28.04 -20.51 9.20
CA GLU A 54 -29.44 -20.83 8.96
C GLU A 54 -30.21 -19.54 8.74
N THR A 55 -31.14 -19.55 7.79
CA THR A 55 -32.07 -18.44 7.52
C THR A 55 -33.50 -18.93 7.65
N GLU A 56 -34.38 -18.10 8.22
CA GLU A 56 -35.78 -18.40 8.34
C GLU A 56 -36.52 -18.14 7.01
N GLY A 57 -37.19 -19.13 6.50
CA GLY A 57 -38.03 -19.06 5.33
C GLY A 57 -39.45 -19.61 5.60
N PRO A 58 -40.33 -19.62 4.60
CA PRO A 58 -41.73 -20.10 4.77
C PRO A 58 -41.85 -21.53 5.29
N ARG A 59 -40.82 -22.37 5.09
CA ARG A 59 -40.77 -23.77 5.55
C ARG A 59 -39.91 -23.96 6.79
N GLY A 60 -39.63 -22.89 7.53
CA GLY A 60 -38.76 -22.88 8.70
C GLY A 60 -37.30 -22.57 8.38
N TRP A 61 -36.39 -22.99 9.28
CA TRP A 61 -34.96 -22.71 9.19
C TRP A 61 -34.27 -23.61 8.15
N ALA A 62 -33.60 -23.01 7.20
CA ALA A 62 -32.87 -23.68 6.14
C ALA A 62 -31.39 -23.27 6.14
N LEU A 63 -30.50 -24.21 5.80
CA LEU A 63 -29.07 -23.97 5.63
C LEU A 63 -28.79 -23.13 4.39
N GLY A 64 -27.93 -22.16 4.54
CA GLY A 64 -27.43 -21.32 3.45
C GLY A 64 -25.95 -20.99 3.62
N ILE A 65 -25.34 -20.48 2.58
CA ILE A 65 -23.97 -19.96 2.61
C ILE A 65 -24.01 -18.42 2.56
N SER A 66 -23.59 -17.78 3.64
CA SER A 66 -23.71 -16.32 3.79
C SER A 66 -22.97 -15.53 2.72
N CYS A 67 -21.91 -16.07 2.13
CA CYS A 67 -21.16 -15.39 1.06
C CYS A 67 -21.93 -15.29 -0.27
N HIS A 68 -22.98 -16.10 -0.48
CA HIS A 68 -23.80 -16.07 -1.71
C HIS A 68 -25.17 -15.41 -1.50
N MET A 69 -25.59 -15.27 -0.25
CA MET A 69 -26.86 -14.64 0.10
C MET A 69 -26.74 -13.14 0.17
N LYS A 70 -27.82 -12.43 -0.17
CA LYS A 70 -27.91 -10.96 -0.02
C LYS A 70 -28.82 -10.57 1.13
N THR A 71 -28.57 -9.43 1.73
CA THR A 71 -29.42 -8.85 2.76
C THR A 71 -30.75 -8.40 2.16
N SER A 72 -31.86 -8.70 2.86
CA SER A 72 -33.22 -8.27 2.53
C SER A 72 -33.97 -7.86 3.80
N PRO A 73 -35.00 -6.98 3.70
CA PRO A 73 -35.78 -6.57 4.86
C PRO A 73 -36.39 -7.75 5.61
N GLY A 74 -36.26 -7.77 6.94
CA GLY A 74 -36.83 -8.78 7.80
C GLY A 74 -36.12 -10.15 7.75
N LEU A 75 -34.99 -10.28 7.07
CA LEU A 75 -34.21 -11.50 7.03
C LEU A 75 -33.78 -11.90 8.46
N LYS A 76 -34.11 -13.13 8.86
CA LYS A 76 -33.65 -13.69 10.14
C LYS A 76 -32.56 -14.73 9.90
N VAL A 77 -31.48 -14.63 10.66
CA VAL A 77 -30.24 -15.41 10.49
C VAL A 77 -29.80 -15.97 11.84
N ARG A 78 -29.42 -17.26 11.85
CA ARG A 78 -28.70 -17.89 12.97
C ARG A 78 -27.27 -18.24 12.55
N THR A 79 -26.32 -17.78 13.33
CA THR A 79 -24.89 -18.12 13.22
C THR A 79 -24.55 -19.26 14.17
N GLN A 80 -23.27 -19.48 14.46
CA GLN A 80 -22.82 -20.43 15.50
C GLN A 80 -23.32 -20.07 16.91
N VAL A 81 -23.75 -18.84 17.15
CA VAL A 81 -24.28 -18.39 18.44
C VAL A 81 -25.72 -18.88 18.61
N GLY A 82 -26.52 -18.78 17.56
CA GLY A 82 -27.94 -19.12 17.57
C GLY A 82 -28.27 -20.56 17.13
N SER A 83 -27.27 -21.38 16.71
CA SER A 83 -27.53 -22.74 16.16
C SER A 83 -26.36 -23.68 16.43
N GLU A 84 -26.60 -24.70 17.27
CA GLU A 84 -25.68 -25.83 17.48
C GLU A 84 -25.42 -26.64 16.20
N LYS A 85 -26.41 -26.71 15.32
CA LYS A 85 -26.28 -27.37 14.01
C LYS A 85 -25.20 -26.69 13.17
N ILE A 86 -25.13 -25.36 13.17
CA ILE A 86 -24.07 -24.60 12.47
C ILE A 86 -22.71 -24.90 13.08
N VAL A 87 -22.59 -24.93 14.41
CA VAL A 87 -21.35 -25.30 15.10
C VAL A 87 -20.88 -26.69 14.64
N LYS A 88 -21.77 -27.68 14.66
CA LYS A 88 -21.43 -29.05 14.26
C LYS A 88 -20.97 -29.13 12.80
N LEU A 89 -21.68 -28.45 11.89
CA LEU A 89 -21.38 -28.48 10.47
C LEU A 89 -20.04 -27.77 10.15
N ARG A 90 -19.76 -26.62 10.76
CA ARG A 90 -18.49 -25.92 10.58
C ARG A 90 -17.30 -26.75 11.08
N LYS A 91 -17.44 -27.42 12.23
CA LYS A 91 -16.43 -28.38 12.72
C LYS A 91 -16.16 -29.49 11.70
N GLY A 92 -17.19 -30.03 11.06
CA GLY A 92 -17.04 -31.03 10.00
C GLY A 92 -16.32 -30.47 8.76
N VAL A 93 -16.65 -29.24 8.34
CA VAL A 93 -15.94 -28.59 7.22
C VAL A 93 -14.47 -28.39 7.54
N MET A 94 -14.15 -27.96 8.77
CA MET A 94 -12.75 -27.82 9.21
C MET A 94 -12.01 -29.16 9.20
N GLU A 95 -12.64 -30.25 9.64
CA GLU A 95 -12.05 -31.59 9.60
C GLU A 95 -11.73 -32.02 8.16
N PHE A 96 -12.61 -31.77 7.20
CA PHE A 96 -12.35 -32.06 5.78
C PHE A 96 -11.17 -31.27 5.22
N LEU A 97 -11.01 -29.99 5.61
CA LEU A 97 -9.87 -29.19 5.19
C LEU A 97 -8.56 -29.65 5.83
N LEU A 98 -8.61 -30.13 7.08
CA LEU A 98 -7.42 -30.50 7.85
C LEU A 98 -6.94 -31.93 7.58
N VAL A 99 -7.80 -32.81 7.06
CA VAL A 99 -7.43 -34.20 6.71
C VAL A 99 -6.18 -34.27 5.85
N ASN A 100 -6.10 -33.43 4.81
CA ASN A 100 -4.99 -33.41 3.86
C ASN A 100 -4.02 -32.25 4.09
N HIS A 101 -4.27 -31.39 5.08
CA HIS A 101 -3.41 -30.24 5.35
C HIS A 101 -2.22 -30.66 6.21
N PRO A 102 -0.96 -30.42 5.77
CA PRO A 102 0.21 -30.87 6.52
C PRO A 102 0.36 -30.11 7.84
N LEU A 103 0.95 -30.76 8.85
CA LEU A 103 1.30 -30.16 10.14
C LEU A 103 2.57 -29.30 10.06
N ASP A 104 2.64 -28.45 9.06
CA ASP A 104 3.80 -27.64 8.72
C ASP A 104 3.81 -26.26 9.41
N CYS A 105 2.89 -25.95 10.32
CA CYS A 105 2.82 -24.62 10.94
C CYS A 105 4.18 -24.10 11.45
N PRO A 106 5.05 -24.89 12.10
CA PRO A 106 6.35 -24.43 12.56
C PRO A 106 7.30 -24.01 11.44
N ILE A 107 7.15 -24.57 10.23
CA ILE A 107 7.97 -24.30 9.04
C ILE A 107 7.20 -23.57 7.94
N CYS A 108 5.94 -23.24 8.18
CA CYS A 108 5.09 -22.52 7.23
C CYS A 108 5.31 -21.01 7.37
N ASP A 109 5.56 -20.34 6.25
CA ASP A 109 5.79 -18.90 6.23
C ASP A 109 4.52 -18.06 6.52
N LYS A 110 3.33 -18.66 6.37
CA LYS A 110 2.03 -18.03 6.66
C LYS A 110 1.62 -18.12 8.13
N ALA A 111 2.39 -18.79 8.99
CA ALA A 111 2.07 -18.90 10.42
C ALA A 111 1.97 -17.50 11.06
N GLY A 112 0.91 -17.27 11.84
CA GLY A 112 0.60 -15.99 12.46
C GLY A 112 -0.26 -15.03 11.62
N GLU A 113 -0.44 -15.32 10.32
CA GLU A 113 -1.39 -14.60 9.43
C GLU A 113 -2.24 -15.60 8.59
N CYS A 114 -2.32 -16.85 9.04
CA CYS A 114 -3.01 -17.93 8.34
C CYS A 114 -4.50 -17.98 8.71
N THR A 115 -5.37 -17.72 7.74
CA THR A 115 -6.83 -17.77 7.96
C THR A 115 -7.30 -19.15 8.41
N LEU A 116 -6.63 -20.25 7.99
CA LEU A 116 -6.96 -21.60 8.44
C LEU A 116 -6.67 -21.78 9.93
N GLN A 117 -5.53 -21.27 10.42
CA GLN A 117 -5.20 -21.25 11.84
C GLN A 117 -6.23 -20.46 12.66
N GLU A 118 -6.52 -19.23 12.24
CA GLU A 118 -7.48 -18.33 12.89
C GLU A 118 -8.87 -19.02 13.02
N HIS A 119 -9.38 -19.52 11.91
CA HIS A 119 -10.69 -20.17 11.91
C HIS A 119 -10.71 -21.52 12.64
N TYR A 120 -9.59 -22.23 12.66
CA TYR A 120 -9.48 -23.47 13.45
C TYR A 120 -9.63 -23.21 14.95
N MET A 121 -9.04 -22.15 15.47
CA MET A 121 -9.16 -21.79 16.89
C MET A 121 -10.61 -21.57 17.32
N GLY A 122 -11.43 -20.93 16.46
CA GLY A 122 -12.84 -20.66 16.77
C GLY A 122 -13.84 -21.74 16.33
N GLN A 123 -13.54 -22.49 15.29
CA GLN A 123 -14.50 -23.37 14.61
C GLN A 123 -14.04 -24.84 14.56
N GLY A 124 -12.81 -25.14 14.97
CA GLY A 124 -12.22 -26.47 14.86
C GLY A 124 -12.64 -27.44 15.95
N ARG A 125 -12.11 -28.65 15.87
CA ARG A 125 -12.22 -29.71 16.86
C ARG A 125 -10.82 -30.03 17.38
N HIS A 126 -10.65 -30.13 18.70
CA HIS A 126 -9.34 -30.38 19.30
C HIS A 126 -8.82 -31.79 19.04
N GLU A 127 -9.75 -32.76 18.98
CA GLU A 127 -9.43 -34.17 18.75
C GLU A 127 -9.83 -34.60 17.36
N SER A 128 -8.95 -35.32 16.67
CA SER A 128 -9.30 -36.01 15.41
C SER A 128 -10.23 -37.20 15.69
N ARG A 129 -11.25 -37.33 14.85
CA ARG A 129 -12.11 -38.53 14.83
C ARG A 129 -11.65 -39.58 13.84
N LEU A 130 -10.57 -39.27 13.11
CA LEU A 130 -10.05 -40.17 12.10
C LEU A 130 -9.04 -41.09 12.76
N GLU A 131 -9.16 -42.39 12.47
CA GLU A 131 -8.26 -43.42 12.93
C GLU A 131 -7.60 -44.09 11.71
N ASP A 132 -6.35 -44.50 11.88
CA ASP A 132 -5.66 -45.32 10.88
C ASP A 132 -6.13 -46.77 10.92
N GLU A 133 -5.64 -47.61 10.00
CA GLU A 133 -5.99 -49.04 9.90
C GLU A 133 -5.59 -49.83 11.16
N VAL A 134 -4.80 -49.28 12.06
CA VAL A 134 -4.31 -49.90 13.30
C VAL A 134 -5.03 -49.36 14.53
N GLY A 135 -6.09 -48.54 14.35
CA GLY A 135 -6.84 -47.94 15.45
C GLY A 135 -6.12 -46.82 16.17
N LYS A 136 -5.04 -46.26 15.60
CA LYS A 136 -4.39 -45.07 16.12
C LYS A 136 -5.09 -43.83 15.60
N GLN A 137 -5.34 -42.88 16.50
CA GLN A 137 -5.96 -41.65 16.14
C GLN A 137 -5.10 -40.87 15.10
N TYR A 138 -5.67 -40.64 13.94
CA TYR A 138 -5.05 -39.91 12.87
C TYR A 138 -4.84 -38.44 13.27
N LYS A 139 -3.61 -38.00 13.36
CA LYS A 139 -3.25 -36.64 13.79
C LYS A 139 -3.11 -35.64 12.64
N GLY A 140 -3.39 -36.07 11.41
CA GLY A 140 -3.35 -35.23 10.21
C GLY A 140 -1.95 -35.07 9.59
N GLY A 141 -1.92 -34.82 8.33
CA GLY A 141 -0.93 -34.10 7.55
C GLY A 141 0.38 -34.77 7.19
N ALA A 142 1.07 -35.43 8.08
CA ALA A 142 2.45 -35.87 7.77
C ALA A 142 2.51 -37.17 6.93
N ASP A 143 1.47 -38.00 7.02
CA ASP A 143 1.49 -39.33 6.41
C ASP A 143 0.64 -39.45 5.13
N PHE A 144 -0.20 -38.43 4.85
CA PHE A 144 -0.96 -38.35 3.60
C PHE A 144 -0.25 -37.40 2.62
N ARG A 145 0.67 -37.93 1.88
CA ARG A 145 1.12 -37.32 0.64
C ARG A 145 0.05 -37.55 -0.41
N PHE A 146 -0.25 -36.53 -1.22
CA PHE A 146 -1.00 -36.70 -2.45
C PHE A 146 -0.20 -37.55 -3.43
N ILE A 147 -0.18 -38.86 -3.20
CA ILE A 147 0.39 -39.83 -4.12
C ILE A 147 -0.72 -40.20 -5.08
N ASP A 148 -0.51 -40.03 -6.37
CA ASP A 148 -1.48 -40.51 -7.35
C ASP A 148 -1.49 -42.02 -7.46
N SER A 149 -2.46 -42.57 -8.22
CA SER A 149 -2.59 -44.00 -8.45
C SER A 149 -1.37 -44.68 -9.09
N LYS A 150 -0.38 -43.87 -9.54
CA LYS A 150 0.89 -44.31 -10.11
C LYS A 150 2.07 -44.14 -9.14
N GLY A 151 1.82 -43.68 -7.92
CA GLY A 151 2.86 -43.41 -6.94
C GLY A 151 3.60 -42.07 -7.13
N ASP A 152 3.14 -41.24 -8.05
CA ASP A 152 3.75 -39.92 -8.29
C ASP A 152 3.24 -38.88 -7.28
N ASP A 153 4.18 -38.12 -6.71
CA ASP A 153 3.89 -37.01 -5.82
C ASP A 153 3.24 -35.86 -6.63
N ARG A 154 1.94 -35.61 -6.42
CA ARG A 154 1.17 -34.55 -7.12
C ARG A 154 1.42 -33.17 -6.55
N GLY A 155 2.04 -33.09 -5.41
CA GLY A 155 2.19 -31.86 -4.70
C GLY A 155 3.63 -31.60 -4.32
N GLY A 156 4.37 -30.90 -5.12
CA GLY A 156 5.69 -30.43 -4.70
C GLY A 156 5.58 -29.43 -3.56
N LYS A 157 6.50 -29.51 -2.59
CA LYS A 157 6.65 -28.54 -1.51
C LYS A 157 7.17 -27.18 -2.00
N LYS A 158 7.80 -27.14 -3.16
CA LYS A 158 8.45 -25.95 -3.70
C LYS A 158 8.31 -25.93 -5.22
N ILE A 159 7.08 -25.65 -5.68
CA ILE A 159 6.81 -25.45 -7.10
C ILE A 159 7.11 -24.00 -7.44
N ASP A 160 8.06 -23.77 -8.33
CA ASP A 160 8.37 -22.44 -8.85
C ASP A 160 7.33 -22.06 -9.90
N LEU A 161 6.47 -21.09 -9.59
CA LEU A 161 5.44 -20.62 -10.52
C LEU A 161 5.93 -19.51 -11.46
N GLY A 162 7.05 -18.87 -11.16
CA GLY A 162 7.58 -17.73 -11.92
C GLY A 162 8.54 -16.89 -11.10
N PRO A 163 8.85 -15.64 -11.51
CA PRO A 163 9.88 -14.83 -10.87
C PRO A 163 9.59 -14.46 -9.41
N THR A 164 8.34 -14.40 -9.00
CA THR A 164 7.92 -13.79 -7.74
C THR A 164 7.29 -14.76 -6.74
N VAL A 165 6.60 -15.81 -7.20
CA VAL A 165 5.74 -16.67 -6.38
C VAL A 165 6.21 -18.11 -6.35
N VAL A 166 6.16 -18.74 -5.16
CA VAL A 166 6.36 -20.17 -4.93
C VAL A 166 5.07 -20.78 -4.41
N LEU A 167 4.72 -21.95 -4.92
CA LEU A 167 3.58 -22.76 -4.47
C LEU A 167 4.05 -23.97 -3.65
N ASP A 168 3.43 -24.16 -2.50
CA ASP A 168 3.40 -25.43 -1.76
C ASP A 168 2.01 -26.05 -1.94
N GLN A 169 1.94 -27.03 -2.81
CA GLN A 169 0.66 -27.61 -3.19
C GLN A 169 -0.01 -28.40 -2.05
N GLU A 170 0.77 -29.00 -1.16
CA GLU A 170 0.24 -29.75 -0.02
C GLU A 170 -0.55 -28.87 0.95
N ARG A 171 -0.20 -27.58 1.04
CA ARG A 171 -0.90 -26.60 1.88
C ARG A 171 -2.15 -26.02 1.22
N CYS A 172 -2.33 -26.25 -0.07
CA CYS A 172 -3.41 -25.66 -0.83
C CYS A 172 -4.76 -26.28 -0.45
N ILE A 173 -5.76 -25.45 -0.12
CA ILE A 173 -7.15 -25.85 0.16
C ILE A 173 -8.08 -25.64 -1.03
N VAL A 174 -7.54 -25.41 -2.21
CA VAL A 174 -8.26 -25.23 -3.49
C VAL A 174 -9.43 -24.22 -3.40
N CYS A 175 -9.21 -23.11 -2.70
CA CYS A 175 -10.24 -22.08 -2.50
C CYS A 175 -10.53 -21.22 -3.75
N SER A 176 -9.75 -21.36 -4.79
CA SER A 176 -9.82 -20.65 -6.09
C SER A 176 -9.59 -19.13 -6.08
N ARG A 177 -9.24 -18.50 -4.95
CA ARG A 177 -9.02 -17.03 -4.92
C ARG A 177 -7.96 -16.58 -5.91
N CYS A 178 -6.82 -17.28 -5.98
CA CYS A 178 -5.71 -16.93 -6.87
C CYS A 178 -6.09 -17.06 -8.35
N VAL A 179 -6.81 -18.11 -8.72
CA VAL A 179 -7.29 -18.31 -10.11
C VAL A 179 -8.26 -17.21 -10.50
N ARG A 180 -9.25 -16.91 -9.65
CA ARG A 180 -10.23 -15.83 -9.90
C ARG A 180 -9.56 -14.46 -9.95
N PHE A 181 -8.55 -14.20 -9.12
CA PHE A 181 -7.79 -12.96 -9.20
C PHE A 181 -7.10 -12.80 -10.56
N MET A 182 -6.41 -13.83 -11.03
CA MET A 182 -5.72 -13.78 -12.32
C MET A 182 -6.68 -13.63 -13.50
N ASP A 183 -7.88 -14.20 -13.41
CA ASP A 183 -8.91 -14.09 -14.43
C ASP A 183 -9.68 -12.76 -14.36
N GLU A 184 -10.21 -12.42 -13.19
CA GLU A 184 -11.15 -11.31 -13.00
C GLU A 184 -10.47 -9.93 -12.89
N VAL A 185 -9.32 -9.87 -12.22
CA VAL A 185 -8.61 -8.62 -11.90
C VAL A 185 -7.42 -8.40 -12.82
N ALA A 186 -6.50 -9.35 -12.86
CA ALA A 186 -5.31 -9.26 -13.70
C ALA A 186 -5.63 -9.43 -15.21
N LYS A 187 -6.79 -10.02 -15.56
CA LYS A 187 -7.22 -10.29 -16.95
C LYS A 187 -6.23 -11.15 -17.74
N THR A 188 -5.42 -11.92 -17.01
CA THR A 188 -4.44 -12.85 -17.56
C THR A 188 -4.59 -14.19 -16.83
N PRO A 189 -5.33 -15.18 -17.38
CA PRO A 189 -5.61 -16.44 -16.70
C PRO A 189 -4.37 -17.36 -16.70
N GLN A 190 -3.32 -16.95 -15.96
CA GLN A 190 -2.06 -17.70 -15.86
C GLN A 190 -2.13 -18.85 -14.87
N LEU A 191 -3.12 -18.85 -13.97
CA LEU A 191 -3.36 -19.93 -13.00
C LEU A 191 -4.67 -20.64 -13.32
N ALA A 192 -4.67 -21.95 -13.17
CA ALA A 192 -5.84 -22.80 -13.33
C ALA A 192 -5.94 -23.86 -12.23
N ILE A 193 -7.14 -24.44 -12.06
CA ILE A 193 -7.35 -25.66 -11.29
C ILE A 193 -7.34 -26.82 -12.28
N ALA A 194 -6.36 -27.71 -12.14
CA ALA A 194 -6.31 -28.96 -12.85
C ALA A 194 -6.85 -30.11 -11.99
N GLY A 195 -7.27 -31.21 -12.62
CA GLY A 195 -7.87 -32.33 -11.91
C GLY A 195 -9.29 -32.01 -11.40
N ARG A 196 -9.82 -32.92 -10.59
CA ARG A 196 -11.16 -32.79 -9.99
C ARG A 196 -11.26 -33.59 -8.69
N GLY A 197 -12.21 -33.20 -7.82
CA GLY A 197 -12.43 -33.86 -6.52
C GLY A 197 -11.18 -33.70 -5.62
N ASP A 198 -10.77 -34.79 -5.02
CA ASP A 198 -9.59 -34.93 -4.16
C ASP A 198 -8.27 -34.75 -4.93
N HIS A 199 -8.33 -34.84 -6.25
CA HIS A 199 -7.20 -34.68 -7.16
C HIS A 199 -7.08 -33.27 -7.78
N ALA A 200 -7.85 -32.30 -7.30
CA ALA A 200 -7.78 -30.93 -7.77
C ALA A 200 -6.53 -30.23 -7.22
N TYR A 201 -5.80 -29.52 -8.08
CA TYR A 201 -4.60 -28.76 -7.71
C TYR A 201 -4.45 -27.50 -8.54
N ILE A 202 -3.69 -26.52 -8.00
CA ILE A 202 -3.38 -25.28 -8.69
C ILE A 202 -2.15 -25.48 -9.57
N THR A 203 -2.21 -24.96 -10.80
CA THR A 203 -1.08 -25.04 -11.73
C THR A 203 -1.09 -23.87 -12.71
N THR A 204 0.04 -23.67 -13.39
CA THR A 204 0.13 -22.86 -14.60
C THR A 204 -0.05 -23.75 -15.84
N PHE A 205 -0.30 -23.16 -17.00
CA PHE A 205 -0.25 -23.92 -18.25
C PHE A 205 1.18 -24.38 -18.54
N PRO A 206 1.39 -25.54 -19.16
CA PRO A 206 2.72 -26.03 -19.51
C PRO A 206 3.54 -24.99 -20.27
N GLY A 207 4.75 -24.71 -19.82
CA GLY A 207 5.65 -23.73 -20.42
C GLY A 207 5.28 -22.27 -20.18
N LYS A 208 4.27 -21.98 -19.35
CA LYS A 208 3.89 -20.62 -18.93
C LYS A 208 4.26 -20.39 -17.48
N GLN A 209 4.61 -19.16 -17.17
CA GLN A 209 4.93 -18.73 -15.80
C GLN A 209 3.87 -17.75 -15.29
N LEU A 210 3.81 -17.60 -13.99
CA LEU A 210 3.09 -16.55 -13.31
C LEU A 210 4.05 -15.35 -13.20
N ASP A 211 3.89 -14.36 -14.08
CA ASP A 211 4.82 -13.22 -14.24
C ASP A 211 4.11 -11.87 -14.43
N HIS A 212 2.83 -11.81 -14.12
CA HIS A 212 2.06 -10.57 -14.22
C HIS A 212 2.51 -9.55 -13.16
N GLY A 213 2.52 -8.25 -13.49
CA GLY A 213 2.92 -7.16 -12.57
C GLY A 213 2.10 -7.01 -11.27
N TYR A 214 1.10 -7.86 -11.07
CA TYR A 214 0.26 -7.95 -9.87
C TYR A 214 0.21 -9.36 -9.27
N ASP A 215 1.05 -10.27 -9.72
CA ASP A 215 1.01 -11.68 -9.31
C ASP A 215 1.21 -11.89 -7.80
N LEU A 216 1.97 -11.02 -7.13
CA LEU A 216 2.15 -11.09 -5.67
C LEU A 216 0.85 -10.90 -4.87
N ASN A 217 -0.22 -10.34 -5.45
CA ASN A 217 -1.51 -10.29 -4.76
C ASN A 217 -2.09 -11.68 -4.48
N VAL A 218 -1.74 -12.71 -5.28
CA VAL A 218 -2.20 -14.08 -5.00
C VAL A 218 -1.65 -14.62 -3.69
N THR A 219 -0.49 -14.11 -3.22
CA THR A 219 0.09 -14.49 -1.93
C THR A 219 -0.65 -13.85 -0.75
N ASP A 220 -1.16 -12.61 -0.94
CA ASP A 220 -1.90 -11.89 0.09
C ASP A 220 -3.27 -12.51 0.31
N ILE A 221 -3.99 -12.78 -0.78
CA ILE A 221 -5.34 -13.34 -0.73
C ILE A 221 -5.38 -14.85 -0.49
N CYS A 222 -4.23 -15.54 -0.55
CA CYS A 222 -4.16 -16.95 -0.21
C CYS A 222 -4.43 -17.13 1.29
N PRO A 223 -5.50 -17.87 1.68
CA PRO A 223 -5.89 -18.01 3.07
C PRO A 223 -4.97 -18.92 3.88
N VAL A 224 -4.03 -19.59 3.22
CA VAL A 224 -3.09 -20.56 3.80
C VAL A 224 -1.67 -20.31 3.27
N GLY A 225 -0.69 -21.06 3.76
CA GLY A 225 0.72 -20.94 3.34
C GLY A 225 1.06 -21.66 2.03
N ALA A 226 0.09 -21.81 1.12
CA ALA A 226 0.32 -22.45 -0.17
C ALA A 226 1.06 -21.54 -1.14
N LEU A 227 0.66 -20.27 -1.26
CA LEU A 227 1.33 -19.29 -2.11
C LEU A 227 2.13 -18.32 -1.25
N THR A 228 3.42 -18.19 -1.56
CA THR A 228 4.35 -17.32 -0.83
C THR A 228 5.21 -16.51 -1.78
N GLY A 229 5.47 -15.25 -1.43
CA GLY A 229 6.31 -14.36 -2.25
C GLY A 229 7.79 -14.57 -1.98
N LYS A 230 8.58 -14.81 -3.02
CA LYS A 230 10.03 -15.08 -2.92
C LYS A 230 10.79 -13.97 -2.17
N HIS A 231 10.32 -12.72 -2.27
CA HIS A 231 10.97 -11.55 -1.66
C HIS A 231 10.93 -11.54 -0.13
N PHE A 232 9.92 -12.19 0.48
CA PHE A 232 9.72 -12.19 1.93
C PHE A 232 9.79 -13.60 2.53
N ARG A 233 9.64 -14.65 1.73
CA ARG A 233 9.61 -16.04 2.18
C ARG A 233 10.80 -16.39 3.06
N PHE A 234 10.52 -16.85 4.30
CA PHE A 234 11.50 -17.24 5.32
C PHE A 234 12.43 -16.11 5.79
N GLN A 235 12.09 -14.86 5.54
CA GLN A 235 12.89 -13.71 6.00
C GLN A 235 12.58 -13.37 7.45
N GLN A 236 11.29 -13.27 7.81
CA GLN A 236 10.87 -12.86 9.13
C GLN A 236 9.52 -13.47 9.50
N ARG A 237 9.28 -13.70 10.79
CA ARG A 237 7.97 -14.13 11.33
C ARG A 237 7.07 -12.92 11.56
N VAL A 238 5.81 -13.01 11.11
CA VAL A 238 4.88 -11.88 11.12
C VAL A 238 4.57 -11.34 12.51
N TRP A 239 4.58 -12.18 13.55
CA TRP A 239 4.37 -11.73 14.95
C TRP A 239 5.53 -10.92 15.53
N MET A 240 6.67 -10.87 14.85
CA MET A 240 7.80 -10.02 15.22
C MET A 240 7.75 -8.66 14.51
N LEU A 241 6.81 -8.47 13.58
CA LEU A 241 6.64 -7.24 12.83
C LEU A 241 5.63 -6.33 13.51
N LYS A 242 5.92 -5.04 13.44
CA LYS A 242 4.97 -3.96 13.70
C LYS A 242 4.50 -3.41 12.36
N SER A 243 3.39 -2.71 12.35
CA SER A 243 2.83 -2.14 11.14
C SER A 243 2.44 -0.68 11.31
N VAL A 244 2.55 0.08 10.24
CA VAL A 244 2.04 1.44 10.13
C VAL A 244 1.31 1.63 8.82
N GLU A 245 0.16 2.30 8.86
CA GLU A 245 -0.63 2.61 7.67
C GLU A 245 -0.02 3.77 6.89
N SER A 246 0.08 3.61 5.56
CA SER A 246 0.62 4.62 4.66
C SER A 246 -0.03 4.51 3.27
N ILE A 247 0.54 5.18 2.30
CA ILE A 247 0.16 5.11 0.89
C ILE A 247 1.39 4.88 0.01
N ASP A 248 1.16 4.39 -1.20
CA ASP A 248 2.17 4.23 -2.24
C ASP A 248 2.55 5.60 -2.83
N PRO A 249 3.81 6.07 -2.70
CA PRO A 249 4.26 7.34 -3.23
C PRO A 249 4.76 7.26 -4.69
N SER A 250 4.65 6.13 -5.35
CA SER A 250 5.19 5.91 -6.70
C SER A 250 4.18 6.12 -7.82
N ASP A 251 2.92 6.44 -7.46
CA ASP A 251 1.84 6.64 -8.44
C ASP A 251 0.78 7.57 -7.87
N SER A 252 0.22 8.45 -8.72
CA SER A 252 -0.75 9.46 -8.28
C SER A 252 -2.11 8.89 -7.86
N LEU A 253 -2.38 7.60 -8.04
CA LEU A 253 -3.54 6.95 -7.43
C LEU A 253 -3.41 6.88 -5.91
N GLY A 254 -2.20 6.78 -5.38
CA GLY A 254 -1.94 6.71 -3.94
C GLY A 254 -2.54 5.45 -3.31
N ALA A 255 -2.20 4.25 -3.82
CA ALA A 255 -2.71 3.00 -3.30
C ALA A 255 -2.42 2.88 -1.80
N ASN A 256 -3.42 2.47 -1.01
CA ASN A 256 -3.27 2.33 0.42
C ASN A 256 -2.39 1.11 0.75
N VAL A 257 -1.38 1.30 1.59
CA VAL A 257 -0.45 0.27 2.00
C VAL A 257 -0.28 0.21 3.51
N THR A 258 0.19 -0.92 3.99
CA THR A 258 0.72 -1.11 5.34
C THR A 258 2.21 -1.36 5.21
N ILE A 259 3.02 -0.59 5.91
CA ILE A 259 4.48 -0.77 6.03
C ILE A 259 4.71 -1.69 7.22
N GLU A 260 5.34 -2.83 7.00
CA GLU A 260 5.70 -3.77 8.06
C GLU A 260 7.19 -3.72 8.35
N TYR A 261 7.52 -3.54 9.63
CA TYR A 261 8.88 -3.25 10.10
C TYR A 261 9.17 -3.90 11.45
N ASN A 262 10.46 -3.98 11.77
CA ASN A 262 10.96 -4.38 13.08
C ASN A 262 12.04 -3.39 13.53
N VAL A 263 12.01 -2.93 14.77
CA VAL A 263 12.99 -2.00 15.35
C VAL A 263 14.11 -2.68 16.14
N GLY A 264 13.93 -3.96 16.50
CA GLY A 264 14.83 -4.71 17.38
C GLY A 264 15.93 -5.52 16.67
N GLN A 265 15.90 -5.60 15.35
CA GLN A 265 16.86 -6.37 14.55
C GLN A 265 17.53 -5.46 13.51
N GLU A 266 18.82 -5.69 13.25
CA GLU A 266 19.60 -4.98 12.21
C GLU A 266 19.48 -3.43 12.31
N ASN A 267 19.39 -2.87 13.51
CA ASN A 267 19.16 -1.44 13.79
C ASN A 267 17.82 -0.90 13.26
N GLY A 268 16.87 -1.77 13.06
CA GLY A 268 15.57 -1.47 12.46
C GLY A 268 15.54 -1.70 10.95
N LYS A 269 14.47 -2.36 10.48
CA LYS A 269 14.31 -2.67 9.06
C LYS A 269 12.85 -2.69 8.65
N VAL A 270 12.55 -2.13 7.48
CA VAL A 270 11.29 -2.35 6.77
C VAL A 270 11.41 -3.65 5.98
N TRP A 271 10.48 -4.57 6.21
CA TRP A 271 10.53 -5.92 5.67
C TRP A 271 9.66 -6.12 4.44
N ARG A 272 8.46 -5.50 4.43
CA ARG A 272 7.55 -5.60 3.28
C ARG A 272 6.49 -4.49 3.28
N LEU A 273 5.89 -4.27 2.12
CA LEU A 273 4.67 -3.48 1.95
C LEU A 273 3.51 -4.41 1.60
N MET A 274 2.40 -4.25 2.32
CA MET A 274 1.17 -5.02 2.11
C MET A 274 0.06 -4.10 1.60
N PRO A 275 -0.82 -4.57 0.68
CA PRO A 275 -1.99 -3.80 0.30
C PRO A 275 -2.93 -3.63 1.49
N ARG A 276 -3.40 -2.43 1.72
CA ARG A 276 -4.46 -2.11 2.66
C ARG A 276 -5.71 -1.76 1.87
N ARG A 277 -6.80 -2.49 2.13
CA ARG A 277 -8.02 -2.35 1.35
C ARG A 277 -8.62 -0.95 1.47
N ASN A 278 -8.79 -0.28 0.32
CA ASN A 278 -9.58 0.94 0.18
C ASN A 278 -10.48 0.80 -1.07
N PRO A 279 -11.81 0.60 -0.90
CA PRO A 279 -12.73 0.40 -2.02
C PRO A 279 -12.72 1.51 -3.07
N ASP A 280 -12.42 2.75 -2.67
CA ASP A 280 -12.45 3.93 -3.54
C ASP A 280 -11.14 4.18 -4.27
N VAL A 281 -10.03 3.57 -3.81
CA VAL A 281 -8.69 3.82 -4.35
C VAL A 281 -8.16 2.57 -5.06
N ASN A 282 -7.65 1.60 -4.31
CA ASN A 282 -6.95 0.41 -4.82
C ASN A 282 -7.69 -0.91 -4.55
N LYS A 283 -8.91 -0.87 -3.98
CA LYS A 283 -9.55 -2.08 -3.45
C LYS A 283 -8.57 -2.82 -2.54
N SER A 284 -8.30 -4.10 -2.82
CA SER A 284 -7.32 -4.92 -2.08
C SER A 284 -6.00 -5.12 -2.83
N TRP A 285 -5.71 -4.34 -3.87
CA TRP A 285 -4.64 -4.64 -4.82
C TRP A 285 -3.45 -3.70 -4.71
N LEU A 286 -2.25 -4.24 -4.97
CA LEU A 286 -1.01 -3.48 -5.00
C LEU A 286 -0.11 -4.01 -6.11
N ALA A 287 0.44 -3.11 -6.95
CA ALA A 287 1.40 -3.48 -7.99
C ALA A 287 2.68 -4.06 -7.37
N ASN A 288 3.32 -5.01 -8.07
CA ASN A 288 4.58 -5.58 -7.61
C ASN A 288 5.69 -4.53 -7.46
N SER A 289 5.75 -3.55 -8.39
CA SER A 289 6.69 -2.43 -8.30
C SER A 289 6.50 -1.62 -7.03
N SER A 290 5.27 -1.23 -6.72
CA SER A 290 4.92 -0.52 -5.49
C SER A 290 5.29 -1.32 -4.23
N ARG A 291 5.05 -2.64 -4.27
CA ARG A 291 5.37 -3.56 -3.18
C ARG A 291 6.87 -3.59 -2.87
N MET A 292 7.73 -3.39 -3.86
CA MET A 292 9.20 -3.46 -3.72
C MET A 292 9.86 -2.15 -3.30
N LEU A 293 9.11 -1.05 -3.20
CA LEU A 293 9.64 0.27 -2.81
C LEU A 293 10.39 0.27 -1.46
N TYR A 294 10.03 -0.63 -0.54
CA TYR A 294 10.73 -0.74 0.74
C TYR A 294 12.22 -1.04 0.59
N LYS A 295 12.64 -1.67 -0.52
CA LYS A 295 14.05 -2.00 -0.77
C LYS A 295 14.90 -0.76 -0.97
N GLU A 296 14.33 0.32 -1.50
CA GLU A 296 15.02 1.59 -1.72
C GLU A 296 15.40 2.26 -0.40
N LEU A 297 14.63 2.01 0.67
CA LEU A 297 14.88 2.60 2.00
C LEU A 297 16.20 2.16 2.63
N ALA A 298 16.80 1.07 2.14
CA ALA A 298 18.05 0.52 2.65
C ALA A 298 19.25 0.78 1.74
N VAL A 299 19.07 1.42 0.57
CA VAL A 299 20.12 1.54 -0.45
C VAL A 299 20.37 3.00 -0.82
N ASN A 300 21.65 3.36 -0.95
CA ASN A 300 22.10 4.69 -1.41
C ASN A 300 21.46 5.86 -0.66
N ARG A 301 21.24 5.73 0.65
CA ARG A 301 20.66 6.79 1.48
C ARG A 301 21.68 7.93 1.69
N LEU A 302 21.22 9.16 1.51
CA LEU A 302 21.95 10.35 1.97
C LEU A 302 21.57 10.59 3.44
N THR A 303 22.43 10.12 4.35
CA THR A 303 22.16 10.16 5.80
C THR A 303 22.78 11.36 6.51
N ASP A 304 23.60 12.11 5.82
CA ASP A 304 24.32 13.30 6.31
C ASP A 304 24.28 14.42 5.27
N GLY A 305 25.23 15.34 5.29
CA GLY A 305 25.37 16.39 4.31
C GLY A 305 26.57 16.21 3.39
N GLN A 306 26.58 16.93 2.27
CA GLN A 306 27.75 17.06 1.41
C GLN A 306 27.96 18.51 1.01
N ILE A 307 29.23 19.00 1.04
CA ILE A 307 29.65 20.32 0.52
C ILE A 307 30.72 20.07 -0.53
N ALA A 308 30.47 20.53 -1.74
CA ALA A 308 31.36 20.33 -2.90
C ALA A 308 31.77 18.85 -3.10
N GLY A 309 30.85 17.91 -2.81
CA GLY A 309 31.07 16.48 -2.92
C GLY A 309 31.78 15.82 -1.74
N ALA A 310 32.22 16.57 -0.73
CA ALA A 310 32.80 16.04 0.50
C ALA A 310 31.71 15.85 1.57
N ASP A 311 31.71 14.69 2.24
CA ASP A 311 30.78 14.40 3.33
C ASP A 311 31.06 15.30 4.53
N VAL A 312 30.00 15.88 5.09
CA VAL A 312 30.03 16.76 6.27
C VAL A 312 28.86 16.43 7.19
N PRO A 313 28.93 16.81 8.48
CA PRO A 313 27.78 16.69 9.37
C PRO A 313 26.53 17.40 8.82
N LEU A 314 25.35 16.85 9.09
CA LEU A 314 24.07 17.37 8.60
C LEU A 314 23.89 18.87 8.92
N ASP A 315 24.15 19.28 10.17
CA ASP A 315 23.98 20.66 10.60
C ASP A 315 24.94 21.64 9.89
N GLU A 316 26.15 21.20 9.52
CA GLU A 316 27.09 22.00 8.73
C GLU A 316 26.57 22.22 7.32
N ALA A 317 26.03 21.19 6.68
CA ALA A 317 25.42 21.30 5.36
C ALA A 317 24.18 22.19 5.38
N VAL A 318 23.32 22.08 6.41
CA VAL A 318 22.16 22.96 6.59
C VAL A 318 22.57 24.40 6.78
N ALA A 319 23.55 24.69 7.64
CA ALA A 319 24.09 26.05 7.85
C ALA A 319 24.68 26.62 6.56
N LYS A 320 25.38 25.80 5.77
CA LYS A 320 25.91 26.22 4.47
C LYS A 320 24.78 26.50 3.47
N ALA A 321 23.74 25.68 3.42
CA ALA A 321 22.59 25.92 2.55
C ALA A 321 21.85 27.19 2.92
N GLU A 322 21.66 27.48 4.22
CA GLU A 322 21.10 28.73 4.73
C GLU A 322 21.92 29.95 4.32
N ALA A 323 23.24 29.89 4.49
CA ALA A 323 24.14 30.98 4.12
C ALA A 323 24.10 31.28 2.60
N VAL A 324 24.07 30.21 1.77
CA VAL A 324 23.95 30.34 0.31
C VAL A 324 22.60 30.96 -0.06
N LEU A 325 21.49 30.48 0.52
CA LEU A 325 20.15 30.99 0.23
C LEU A 325 20.00 32.46 0.65
N THR A 326 20.55 32.84 1.81
CA THR A 326 20.50 34.20 2.34
C THR A 326 21.27 35.18 1.45
N SER A 327 22.43 34.77 0.91
CA SER A 327 23.26 35.60 0.04
C SER A 327 22.83 35.63 -1.42
N ALA A 328 21.86 34.79 -1.81
CA ALA A 328 21.37 34.67 -3.17
C ALA A 328 20.72 35.96 -3.68
N LYS A 329 20.98 36.29 -4.94
CA LYS A 329 20.34 37.42 -5.64
C LYS A 329 19.05 36.97 -6.32
N LYS A 330 19.07 35.80 -6.97
CA LYS A 330 17.93 35.25 -7.66
C LYS A 330 17.91 33.72 -7.54
N VAL A 331 16.88 33.20 -6.94
CA VAL A 331 16.74 31.78 -6.59
C VAL A 331 15.69 31.09 -7.49
N ALA A 332 16.06 29.99 -8.11
CA ALA A 332 15.11 29.07 -8.70
C ALA A 332 14.76 27.97 -7.65
N ILE A 333 13.50 27.85 -7.29
CA ILE A 333 13.01 26.82 -6.35
C ILE A 333 12.25 25.77 -7.14
N VAL A 334 12.65 24.50 -7.02
CA VAL A 334 11.98 23.37 -7.69
C VAL A 334 11.20 22.55 -6.66
N ALA A 335 9.88 22.62 -6.74
CA ALA A 335 8.96 21.82 -5.98
C ALA A 335 8.75 20.44 -6.64
N SER A 336 8.43 19.42 -5.86
CA SER A 336 8.33 18.05 -6.34
C SER A 336 7.02 17.39 -5.92
N GLY A 337 6.33 16.80 -6.88
CA GLY A 337 5.16 15.96 -6.58
C GLY A 337 5.49 14.59 -5.99
N HIS A 338 6.75 14.25 -5.73
CA HIS A 338 7.17 13.08 -4.97
C HIS A 338 7.21 13.34 -3.46
N LEU A 339 7.09 14.61 -3.06
CA LEU A 339 7.06 15.05 -1.67
C LEU A 339 5.63 15.13 -1.12
N ILE A 340 5.49 15.12 0.20
CA ILE A 340 4.22 15.37 0.87
C ILE A 340 3.75 16.81 0.63
N THR A 341 2.48 17.06 0.89
CA THR A 341 1.86 18.39 0.72
C THR A 341 2.53 19.44 1.60
N GLU A 342 2.92 19.06 2.81
CA GLU A 342 3.60 19.89 3.80
C GLU A 342 4.98 20.39 3.31
N ASP A 343 5.74 19.50 2.66
CA ASP A 343 7.04 19.88 2.08
C ASP A 343 6.87 20.93 0.99
N ASN A 344 5.89 20.71 0.11
CA ASN A 344 5.61 21.65 -0.97
C ASN A 344 5.01 22.97 -0.46
N ALA A 345 4.21 22.94 0.62
CA ALA A 345 3.72 24.16 1.27
C ALA A 345 4.87 24.99 1.83
N ALA A 346 5.89 24.36 2.42
CA ALA A 346 7.09 25.05 2.91
C ALA A 346 7.84 25.74 1.76
N LEU A 347 7.97 25.10 0.60
CA LEU A 347 8.60 25.69 -0.58
C LEU A 347 7.82 26.89 -1.14
N VAL A 348 6.49 26.78 -1.16
CA VAL A 348 5.62 27.87 -1.60
C VAL A 348 5.74 29.07 -0.66
N VAL A 349 5.69 28.85 0.67
CA VAL A 349 5.83 29.92 1.66
C VAL A 349 7.23 30.51 1.63
N LEU A 350 8.27 29.71 1.40
CA LEU A 350 9.64 30.21 1.18
C LEU A 350 9.71 31.11 -0.04
N ALA A 351 9.09 30.70 -1.16
CA ALA A 351 9.07 31.54 -2.37
C ALA A 351 8.36 32.88 -2.13
N ASP A 352 7.19 32.85 -1.46
CA ASP A 352 6.45 34.07 -1.08
C ASP A 352 7.28 35.00 -0.18
N ARG A 353 8.03 34.44 0.78
CA ARG A 353 8.90 35.19 1.68
C ARG A 353 10.08 35.84 0.97
N LEU A 354 10.66 35.16 -0.01
CA LEU A 354 11.77 35.70 -0.81
C LEU A 354 11.29 36.72 -1.85
N GLY A 355 9.99 36.73 -2.18
CA GLY A 355 9.38 37.69 -3.11
C GLY A 355 10.05 37.69 -4.48
N ASP A 356 10.39 38.83 -5.00
CA ASP A 356 11.01 39.01 -6.34
C ASP A 356 12.36 38.30 -6.51
N LYS A 357 12.99 37.88 -5.42
CA LYS A 357 14.24 37.10 -5.46
C LYS A 357 14.02 35.65 -5.80
N ALA A 358 12.78 35.09 -5.71
CA ALA A 358 12.52 33.71 -5.96
C ALA A 358 11.58 33.50 -7.14
N VAL A 359 11.81 32.41 -7.88
CA VAL A 359 10.87 31.89 -8.88
C VAL A 359 10.62 30.42 -8.58
N LEU A 360 9.34 30.08 -8.42
CA LEU A 360 8.91 28.72 -8.14
C LEU A 360 8.67 27.96 -9.45
N PHE A 361 9.26 26.80 -9.55
CA PHE A 361 9.09 25.84 -10.63
C PHE A 361 8.52 24.53 -10.09
N GLY A 362 7.74 23.85 -10.90
CA GLY A 362 7.19 22.54 -10.59
C GLY A 362 7.01 21.71 -11.83
N GLY A 363 6.50 20.50 -11.63
CA GLY A 363 6.37 19.51 -12.69
C GLY A 363 7.41 18.39 -12.57
N SER A 364 7.45 17.56 -13.57
CA SER A 364 8.42 16.46 -13.68
C SER A 364 8.67 16.14 -15.15
N TRP A 365 9.87 15.73 -15.47
CA TRP A 365 10.20 15.21 -16.80
C TRP A 365 9.87 13.72 -16.95
N LEU A 366 9.33 13.06 -15.91
CA LEU A 366 8.84 11.71 -16.02
C LEU A 366 7.60 11.65 -16.92
N ALA A 367 7.59 10.71 -17.83
CA ALA A 367 6.44 10.48 -18.71
C ALA A 367 5.24 9.96 -17.92
N VAL A 368 4.07 10.51 -18.22
CA VAL A 368 2.80 9.98 -17.71
C VAL A 368 2.35 8.84 -18.62
N GLY A 369 2.17 7.66 -18.05
CA GLY A 369 1.65 6.48 -18.74
C GLY A 369 0.12 6.44 -18.74
N GLN A 370 -0.42 5.27 -19.07
CA GLN A 370 -1.85 4.99 -19.00
C GLN A 370 -2.21 4.29 -17.68
N ALA A 371 -3.43 4.53 -17.20
CA ALA A 371 -3.97 3.78 -16.08
C ALA A 371 -4.11 2.29 -16.44
N ASP A 372 -3.71 1.42 -15.52
CA ASP A 372 -3.79 -0.04 -15.73
C ASP A 372 -5.16 -0.65 -15.40
N GLY A 373 -6.07 0.16 -14.86
CA GLY A 373 -7.41 -0.27 -14.45
C GLY A 373 -7.46 -1.12 -13.17
N ILE A 374 -6.34 -1.35 -12.51
CA ILE A 374 -6.23 -2.16 -11.29
C ILE A 374 -5.92 -1.27 -10.08
N ALA A 375 -4.68 -0.81 -9.96
CA ALA A 375 -4.22 -0.03 -8.82
C ALA A 375 -3.15 1.03 -9.16
N ARG A 376 -3.00 1.40 -10.42
CA ARG A 376 -2.12 2.50 -10.86
C ARG A 376 -2.85 3.43 -11.83
N SER A 377 -2.59 4.72 -11.67
CA SER A 377 -3.09 5.77 -12.58
C SER A 377 -2.22 5.92 -13.84
N GLY A 378 -0.97 5.46 -13.78
CA GLY A 378 0.05 5.68 -14.81
C GLY A 378 0.83 6.99 -14.66
N ASP A 379 0.45 7.87 -13.75
CA ASP A 379 1.22 9.06 -13.41
C ASP A 379 2.18 8.76 -12.24
N PRO A 380 3.50 8.73 -12.48
CA PRO A 380 4.48 8.41 -11.44
C PRO A 380 4.66 9.51 -10.38
N VAL A 381 4.02 10.67 -10.56
CA VAL A 381 4.14 11.83 -9.66
C VAL A 381 2.97 11.83 -8.67
N ALA A 382 3.15 11.17 -7.53
CA ALA A 382 2.08 10.82 -6.60
C ALA A 382 1.24 12.02 -6.11
N ASN A 383 1.88 13.15 -5.82
CA ASN A 383 1.25 14.33 -5.22
C ASN A 383 1.12 15.51 -6.21
N ARG A 384 1.05 15.23 -7.52
CA ARG A 384 0.87 16.26 -8.56
C ARG A 384 -0.37 17.13 -8.29
N LYS A 385 -1.45 16.53 -7.81
CA LYS A 385 -2.68 17.24 -7.50
C LYS A 385 -2.51 18.29 -6.41
N ALA A 386 -1.72 17.99 -5.37
CA ALA A 386 -1.43 18.97 -4.32
C ALA A 386 -0.59 20.15 -4.85
N LEU A 387 0.39 19.91 -5.74
CA LEU A 387 1.13 21.00 -6.39
C LEU A 387 0.19 21.95 -7.11
N GLN A 388 -0.75 21.40 -7.91
CA GLN A 388 -1.75 22.20 -8.63
C GLN A 388 -2.62 23.02 -7.67
N LEU A 389 -3.09 22.42 -6.58
CA LEU A 389 -3.91 23.10 -5.58
C LEU A 389 -3.13 24.19 -4.83
N LEU A 390 -1.86 23.98 -4.55
CA LEU A 390 -0.97 24.97 -3.92
C LEU A 390 -0.60 26.13 -4.86
N GLY A 391 -0.96 26.04 -6.15
CA GLY A 391 -0.64 27.04 -7.16
C GLY A 391 0.80 26.94 -7.69
N VAL A 392 1.44 25.79 -7.53
CA VAL A 392 2.77 25.52 -8.12
C VAL A 392 2.61 25.31 -9.62
N PRO A 393 3.30 26.10 -10.46
CA PRO A 393 3.16 25.98 -11.90
C PRO A 393 3.84 24.71 -12.42
N ASP A 394 3.27 24.09 -13.46
CA ASP A 394 3.89 22.98 -14.19
C ASP A 394 4.76 23.55 -15.33
N ASN A 395 5.96 24.02 -14.99
CA ASN A 395 6.80 24.82 -15.87
C ASN A 395 8.29 24.49 -15.81
N LEU A 396 8.65 23.28 -15.41
CA LEU A 396 10.04 22.86 -15.23
C LEU A 396 10.92 23.06 -16.47
N ASP A 397 10.36 22.95 -17.69
CA ASP A 397 11.10 23.24 -18.91
C ASP A 397 11.46 24.72 -19.06
N GLN A 398 10.70 25.64 -18.48
CA GLN A 398 11.03 27.07 -18.47
C GLN A 398 12.24 27.38 -17.60
N LEU A 399 12.51 26.60 -16.55
CA LEU A 399 13.74 26.73 -15.74
C LEU A 399 14.97 26.55 -16.62
N VAL A 400 14.96 25.53 -17.49
CA VAL A 400 16.07 25.24 -18.40
C VAL A 400 16.29 26.37 -19.41
N ALA A 401 15.22 27.00 -19.88
CA ALA A 401 15.31 28.15 -20.81
C ALA A 401 15.80 29.44 -20.15
N ARG A 402 15.60 29.58 -18.84
CA ARG A 402 15.88 30.79 -18.06
C ARG A 402 17.07 30.64 -17.12
N VAL A 403 17.94 29.66 -17.33
CA VAL A 403 19.06 29.33 -16.43
C VAL A 403 19.95 30.51 -16.11
N GLY A 404 20.18 31.42 -17.07
CA GLY A 404 21.03 32.62 -16.88
C GLY A 404 20.45 33.70 -15.95
N GLU A 405 19.19 33.58 -15.54
CA GLU A 405 18.56 34.52 -14.61
C GLU A 405 18.90 34.22 -13.13
N PHE A 406 19.37 33.01 -12.83
CA PHE A 406 19.50 32.50 -11.46
C PHE A 406 20.98 32.32 -11.08
N ASP A 407 21.33 32.74 -9.87
CA ASP A 407 22.60 32.42 -9.24
C ASP A 407 22.54 31.26 -8.26
N THR A 408 21.32 30.89 -7.86
CA THR A 408 21.06 29.82 -6.90
C THR A 408 19.88 28.97 -7.34
N LEU A 409 20.05 27.65 -7.23
CA LEU A 409 19.02 26.62 -7.50
C LEU A 409 18.79 25.83 -6.22
N LEU A 410 17.53 25.71 -5.79
CA LEU A 410 17.09 24.83 -4.71
C LEU A 410 16.20 23.73 -5.30
N VAL A 411 16.66 22.47 -5.25
CA VAL A 411 15.92 21.28 -5.68
C VAL A 411 15.59 20.43 -4.47
N VAL A 412 14.31 20.08 -4.30
CA VAL A 412 13.87 19.28 -3.16
C VAL A 412 13.14 18.02 -3.63
N GLY A 413 13.65 16.85 -3.22
CA GLY A 413 13.00 15.56 -3.43
C GLY A 413 12.83 15.13 -4.89
N GLN A 414 13.64 15.66 -5.81
CA GLN A 414 13.61 15.29 -7.22
C GLN A 414 15.02 15.08 -7.79
N ASP A 415 15.22 13.99 -8.52
CA ASP A 415 16.50 13.70 -9.20
C ASP A 415 16.47 14.18 -10.65
N LEU A 416 16.65 15.48 -10.87
CA LEU A 416 16.58 16.09 -12.20
C LEU A 416 17.61 15.50 -13.17
N TRP A 417 18.86 15.31 -12.71
CA TRP A 417 19.95 14.76 -13.53
C TRP A 417 19.79 13.26 -13.79
N GLY A 418 19.14 12.53 -12.89
CA GLY A 418 18.82 11.12 -13.10
C GLY A 418 17.63 10.90 -14.04
N ILE A 419 16.67 11.84 -14.05
CA ILE A 419 15.47 11.75 -14.90
C ILE A 419 15.79 12.15 -16.35
N ASP A 420 16.43 13.29 -16.57
CA ASP A 420 16.81 13.81 -17.89
C ASP A 420 18.14 14.55 -17.82
N ALA A 421 19.23 13.81 -17.97
CA ALA A 421 20.58 14.36 -17.90
C ALA A 421 20.86 15.45 -18.97
N ALA A 422 20.23 15.34 -20.14
CA ALA A 422 20.45 16.29 -21.24
C ALA A 422 19.82 17.65 -20.94
N LYS A 423 18.62 17.68 -20.39
CA LYS A 423 17.99 18.92 -19.92
C LYS A 423 18.69 19.48 -18.68
N ALA A 424 18.95 18.61 -17.69
CA ALA A 424 19.52 19.01 -16.42
C ALA A 424 20.96 19.53 -16.51
N SER A 425 21.76 19.08 -17.48
CA SER A 425 23.14 19.59 -17.70
C SER A 425 23.20 21.10 -17.89
N LYS A 426 22.15 21.71 -18.47
CA LYS A 426 22.08 23.17 -18.63
C LYS A 426 22.01 23.91 -17.28
N LEU A 427 21.44 23.25 -16.25
CA LEU A 427 21.34 23.82 -14.89
C LEU A 427 22.71 23.92 -14.18
N GLU A 428 23.75 23.26 -14.72
CA GLU A 428 25.11 23.37 -14.20
C GLU A 428 25.70 24.82 -14.39
N GLY A 429 25.09 25.62 -15.26
CA GLY A 429 25.36 27.03 -15.37
C GLY A 429 24.98 27.88 -14.14
N ILE A 430 24.13 27.37 -13.25
CA ILE A 430 23.78 28.02 -11.98
C ILE A 430 24.87 27.72 -10.96
N ALA A 431 25.49 28.78 -10.41
CA ALA A 431 26.68 28.66 -9.57
C ALA A 431 26.44 27.88 -8.28
N ASN A 432 25.33 28.16 -7.59
CA ASN A 432 24.97 27.51 -6.33
C ASN A 432 23.82 26.53 -6.53
N ARG A 433 24.02 25.27 -6.19
CA ARG A 433 23.00 24.21 -6.33
C ARG A 433 22.83 23.52 -4.98
N ILE A 434 21.72 23.83 -4.32
CA ILE A 434 21.30 23.23 -3.06
C ILE A 434 20.33 22.08 -3.42
N VAL A 435 20.63 20.86 -3.00
CA VAL A 435 19.80 19.68 -3.25
C VAL A 435 19.43 19.03 -1.93
N LEU A 436 18.13 18.98 -1.60
CA LEU A 436 17.61 18.21 -0.47
C LEU A 436 17.12 16.86 -1.00
N SER A 437 17.72 15.77 -0.55
CA SER A 437 17.40 14.42 -1.06
C SER A 437 17.49 13.37 0.03
N SER A 438 16.65 12.34 -0.08
CA SER A 438 16.74 11.16 0.78
C SER A 438 17.79 10.15 0.29
N TRP A 439 18.26 10.30 -0.95
CA TRP A 439 19.17 9.36 -1.60
C TRP A 439 20.36 10.08 -2.24
N LEU A 440 21.49 9.39 -2.25
CA LEU A 440 22.61 9.70 -3.12
C LEU A 440 22.18 9.38 -4.57
N ASN A 441 22.18 10.39 -5.43
CA ASN A 441 21.70 10.28 -6.80
C ASN A 441 22.46 11.24 -7.73
N ALA A 442 22.08 11.30 -9.01
CA ALA A 442 22.75 12.15 -9.98
C ALA A 442 22.64 13.64 -9.64
N SER A 443 21.52 14.09 -9.05
CA SER A 443 21.34 15.48 -8.60
C SER A 443 22.23 15.83 -7.41
N THR A 444 22.39 14.95 -6.43
CA THR A 444 23.29 15.18 -5.28
C THR A 444 24.75 15.23 -5.73
N ALA A 445 25.14 14.41 -6.71
CA ALA A 445 26.49 14.46 -7.29
C ALA A 445 26.82 15.79 -8.01
N LYS A 446 25.80 16.55 -8.42
CA LYS A 446 25.95 17.87 -9.06
C LYS A 446 25.70 19.04 -8.10
N ALA A 447 25.33 18.76 -6.86
CA ALA A 447 25.08 19.77 -5.86
C ALA A 447 26.37 20.48 -5.40
N THR A 448 26.27 21.76 -5.10
CA THR A 448 27.32 22.47 -4.32
C THR A 448 27.11 22.23 -2.82
N VAL A 449 25.86 22.03 -2.41
CA VAL A 449 25.45 21.60 -1.08
C VAL A 449 24.34 20.57 -1.22
N ALA A 450 24.56 19.37 -0.71
CA ALA A 450 23.51 18.36 -0.58
C ALA A 450 23.18 18.14 0.90
N VAL A 451 21.89 18.06 1.22
CA VAL A 451 21.39 17.84 2.58
C VAL A 451 20.50 16.61 2.60
N GLY A 452 20.82 15.66 3.48
CA GLY A 452 19.99 14.49 3.73
C GLY A 452 18.66 14.86 4.35
N ILE A 453 17.57 14.24 3.84
CA ILE A 453 16.23 14.38 4.40
C ILE A 453 15.59 13.01 4.62
N ARG A 454 14.54 12.95 5.43
CA ARG A 454 13.74 11.74 5.62
C ARG A 454 13.12 11.28 4.32
N ALA A 455 13.07 9.95 4.12
CA ALA A 455 12.38 9.34 2.99
C ALA A 455 10.87 9.26 3.23
N TRP A 456 10.12 8.95 2.18
CA TRP A 456 8.65 8.88 2.18
C TRP A 456 8.05 8.01 3.30
N ALA A 457 8.69 6.90 3.67
CA ALA A 457 8.23 6.01 4.74
C ALA A 457 8.52 6.56 6.15
N GLU A 458 9.38 7.56 6.27
CA GLU A 458 9.92 8.10 7.53
C GLU A 458 9.26 9.43 7.92
N VAL A 459 8.34 9.92 7.08
CA VAL A 459 7.64 11.20 7.29
C VAL A 459 6.16 10.97 7.60
N ARG A 460 5.60 11.86 8.42
CA ARG A 460 4.16 12.00 8.56
C ARG A 460 3.70 13.21 7.77
N GLY A 461 2.67 13.04 6.96
CA GLY A 461 2.13 14.12 6.15
C GLY A 461 1.02 13.64 5.24
N THR A 462 0.69 14.46 4.25
CA THR A 462 -0.43 14.21 3.36
C THR A 462 -0.02 14.19 1.89
N MET A 463 -0.76 13.42 1.09
CA MET A 463 -0.76 13.54 -0.37
C MET A 463 -2.19 13.62 -0.89
N VAL A 464 -2.37 14.30 -2.01
CA VAL A 464 -3.65 14.40 -2.70
C VAL A 464 -3.58 13.58 -3.97
N ASN A 465 -4.34 12.50 -4.03
CA ASN A 465 -4.31 11.62 -5.18
C ASN A 465 -4.99 12.22 -6.43
N CYS A 466 -4.84 11.57 -7.58
CA CYS A 466 -5.39 12.04 -8.86
C CYS A 466 -6.91 12.22 -8.85
N LYS A 467 -7.64 11.56 -7.93
CA LYS A 467 -9.09 11.67 -7.74
C LYS A 467 -9.49 12.77 -6.74
N GLY A 468 -8.55 13.58 -6.26
CA GLY A 468 -8.84 14.62 -5.26
C GLY A 468 -9.10 14.07 -3.86
N ARG A 469 -8.49 12.96 -3.47
CA ARG A 469 -8.57 12.42 -2.12
C ARG A 469 -7.30 12.77 -1.35
N VAL A 470 -7.43 13.50 -0.24
CA VAL A 470 -6.35 13.72 0.72
C VAL A 470 -6.15 12.44 1.51
N GLN A 471 -4.95 11.90 1.50
CA GLN A 471 -4.58 10.66 2.18
C GLN A 471 -3.41 10.91 3.12
N LEU A 472 -3.36 10.17 4.23
CA LEU A 472 -2.35 10.34 5.28
C LEU A 472 -1.23 9.30 5.12
N LEU A 473 0.01 9.78 5.10
CA LEU A 473 1.20 8.98 5.35
C LEU A 473 1.52 9.05 6.84
N ASN A 474 1.78 7.92 7.46
CA ASN A 474 2.29 7.87 8.82
C ASN A 474 3.75 7.41 8.81
N ALA A 475 4.57 8.04 9.64
CA ALA A 475 5.99 7.75 9.71
C ALA A 475 6.25 6.33 10.28
N CYS A 476 7.02 5.54 9.56
CA CYS A 476 7.66 4.36 10.09
C CYS A 476 8.85 4.80 10.97
N PRO A 477 9.01 4.28 12.19
CA PRO A 477 10.07 4.72 13.11
C PRO A 477 11.47 4.21 12.74
N VAL A 478 11.59 3.47 11.64
CA VAL A 478 12.89 3.00 11.13
C VAL A 478 13.52 4.11 10.29
N VAL A 479 14.47 4.82 10.87
CA VAL A 479 15.19 5.93 10.23
C VAL A 479 16.69 5.66 10.38
N PRO A 480 17.48 5.71 9.29
CA PRO A 480 18.91 5.34 9.31
C PRO A 480 19.76 6.33 10.15
N ASN A 481 19.40 7.58 10.19
CA ASN A 481 19.99 8.59 11.06
C ASN A 481 18.87 9.39 11.76
N PRO A 482 18.74 9.32 13.09
CA PRO A 482 17.70 10.06 13.84
C PRO A 482 17.75 11.59 13.65
N ALA A 483 18.92 12.16 13.29
CA ALA A 483 19.08 13.57 13.05
C ALA A 483 18.43 14.05 11.73
N LEU A 484 18.08 13.14 10.82
CA LEU A 484 17.38 13.50 9.58
C LEU A 484 16.04 14.15 9.89
N GLU A 485 15.77 15.25 9.21
CA GLU A 485 14.52 16.00 9.29
C GLU A 485 13.68 15.79 8.01
N PRO A 486 12.34 15.92 8.07
CA PRO A 486 11.50 16.02 6.87
C PRO A 486 11.90 17.23 6.03
N ALA A 487 11.62 17.21 4.73
CA ALA A 487 12.02 18.32 3.84
C ALA A 487 11.41 19.67 4.27
N TRP A 488 10.13 19.70 4.70
CA TRP A 488 9.49 20.93 5.20
C TRP A 488 10.26 21.57 6.37
N GLN A 489 10.85 20.76 7.25
CA GLN A 489 11.59 21.26 8.42
C GLN A 489 12.94 21.83 8.03
N VAL A 490 13.67 21.14 7.14
CA VAL A 490 14.92 21.67 6.58
C VAL A 490 14.67 22.98 5.81
N VAL A 491 13.62 23.02 4.97
CA VAL A 491 13.21 24.24 4.25
C VAL A 491 12.84 25.35 5.22
N ALA A 492 12.13 25.03 6.31
CA ALA A 492 11.79 26.02 7.33
C ALA A 492 13.03 26.59 8.05
N ARG A 493 14.04 25.76 8.31
CA ARG A 493 15.33 26.20 8.90
C ARG A 493 16.08 27.12 7.96
N ILE A 494 16.39 26.68 6.74
CA ILE A 494 17.18 27.45 5.77
C ILE A 494 16.46 28.71 5.29
N GLY A 495 15.13 28.70 5.31
CA GLY A 495 14.27 29.83 4.94
C GLY A 495 13.83 30.72 6.10
N GLY A 496 14.17 30.37 7.34
CA GLY A 496 13.79 31.12 8.54
C GLY A 496 12.27 31.19 8.78
N LEU A 497 11.50 30.12 8.47
CA LEU A 497 10.04 30.12 8.65
C LEU A 497 9.62 29.91 10.11
N GLY A 498 10.52 29.38 10.95
CA GLY A 498 10.26 29.16 12.38
C GLY A 498 9.34 27.99 12.71
N TRP A 499 9.04 27.10 11.75
CA TRP A 499 8.19 25.94 11.96
C TRP A 499 8.93 24.81 12.66
N THR A 500 8.24 24.17 13.60
CA THR A 500 8.80 23.10 14.44
C THR A 500 7.97 21.80 14.37
N VAL A 501 6.73 21.89 13.92
CA VAL A 501 5.82 20.73 13.82
C VAL A 501 5.09 20.70 12.47
N GLU A 502 4.81 19.51 11.97
CA GLU A 502 4.20 19.32 10.64
C GLU A 502 2.82 19.97 10.48
N THR A 503 2.12 20.20 11.59
CA THR A 503 0.81 20.89 11.56
C THR A 503 0.90 22.37 11.18
N GLU A 504 2.06 23.01 11.32
CA GLU A 504 2.28 24.39 10.88
C GLU A 504 2.36 24.44 9.36
N ALA A 505 3.11 23.52 8.75
CA ALA A 505 3.16 23.37 7.30
C ALA A 505 1.78 23.02 6.71
N TRP A 506 1.01 22.11 7.36
CA TRP A 506 -0.35 21.81 6.96
C TRP A 506 -1.28 23.02 7.04
N ARG A 507 -1.21 23.83 8.12
CA ARG A 507 -2.00 25.07 8.24
C ARG A 507 -1.68 26.06 7.14
N ALA A 508 -0.41 26.20 6.76
CA ALA A 508 0.00 27.05 5.64
C ALA A 508 -0.60 26.56 4.31
N ALA A 509 -0.59 25.23 4.07
CA ALA A 509 -1.27 24.62 2.93
C ALA A 509 -2.78 24.90 2.96
N ALA A 510 -3.44 24.70 4.11
CA ALA A 510 -4.88 24.88 4.27
C ALA A 510 -5.30 26.35 4.15
N ALA A 511 -4.48 27.29 4.57
CA ALA A 511 -4.74 28.72 4.38
C ALA A 511 -4.71 29.12 2.90
N ARG A 512 -3.91 28.43 2.09
CA ARG A 512 -3.75 28.70 0.65
C ARG A 512 -4.77 27.96 -0.21
N VAL A 513 -5.19 26.78 0.22
CA VAL A 513 -6.09 25.87 -0.53
C VAL A 513 -7.45 25.80 0.17
N PRO A 514 -8.47 26.51 -0.29
CA PRO A 514 -9.81 26.51 0.34
C PRO A 514 -10.42 25.12 0.51
N GLN A 515 -10.10 24.18 -0.40
CA GLN A 515 -10.58 22.79 -0.36
C GLN A 515 -10.03 22.00 0.84
N PHE A 516 -8.97 22.49 1.50
CA PHE A 516 -8.39 21.87 2.71
C PHE A 516 -9.03 22.41 4.00
N ALA A 517 -9.97 23.36 3.90
CA ALA A 517 -10.65 23.92 5.06
C ALA A 517 -11.35 22.82 5.88
N GLY A 518 -11.10 22.78 7.18
CA GLY A 518 -11.66 21.77 8.10
C GLY A 518 -11.01 20.39 8.04
N ILE A 519 -10.07 20.15 7.12
CA ILE A 519 -9.32 18.89 7.05
C ILE A 519 -8.16 18.95 8.04
N THR A 520 -8.04 17.92 8.85
CA THR A 520 -6.93 17.75 9.82
C THR A 520 -6.45 16.31 9.76
N TYR A 521 -5.25 16.03 10.25
CA TYR A 521 -4.73 14.65 10.33
C TYR A 521 -5.69 13.68 11.06
N ARG A 522 -6.52 14.20 11.97
CA ARG A 522 -7.52 13.40 12.68
C ARG A 522 -8.75 13.12 11.81
N THR A 523 -9.19 14.09 11.00
CA THR A 523 -10.42 13.95 10.19
C THR A 523 -10.20 13.20 8.88
N ILE A 524 -8.96 13.16 8.35
CA ILE A 524 -8.61 12.42 7.13
C ILE A 524 -8.96 10.94 7.28
N GLY A 525 -8.65 10.35 8.46
CA GLY A 525 -8.93 8.93 8.72
C GLY A 525 -8.12 7.97 7.84
N PRO A 526 -8.26 6.66 8.05
CA PRO A 526 -7.46 5.64 7.36
C PRO A 526 -7.80 5.49 5.86
N MET A 527 -9.00 5.92 5.45
CA MET A 527 -9.47 5.82 4.06
C MET A 527 -9.20 7.08 3.25
N GLY A 528 -8.70 8.14 3.88
CA GLY A 528 -8.57 9.46 3.26
C GLY A 528 -9.91 10.19 3.11
N GLN A 529 -9.85 11.48 2.84
CA GLN A 529 -11.00 12.37 2.69
C GLN A 529 -11.02 12.98 1.29
N VAL A 530 -12.14 12.86 0.59
CA VAL A 530 -12.32 13.51 -0.72
C VAL A 530 -12.53 15.00 -0.49
N ILE A 531 -11.77 15.84 -1.20
CA ILE A 531 -11.98 17.28 -1.24
C ILE A 531 -13.12 17.62 -2.20
N ALA A 532 -13.88 18.65 -1.87
CA ALA A 532 -14.93 19.13 -2.76
C ALA A 532 -14.33 19.53 -4.12
N GLU A 533 -14.97 19.13 -5.22
CA GLU A 533 -14.65 19.63 -6.54
C GLU A 533 -15.00 21.13 -6.59
N ALA A 534 -14.00 21.98 -6.36
CA ALA A 534 -14.12 23.35 -6.81
C ALA A 534 -13.61 23.39 -8.28
N PRO A 535 -14.24 24.19 -9.14
CA PRO A 535 -13.66 24.44 -10.45
C PRO A 535 -12.23 24.94 -10.25
N ILE A 536 -11.28 24.29 -10.90
CA ILE A 536 -9.88 24.74 -10.92
C ILE A 536 -9.93 26.15 -11.52
N ALA A 537 -9.74 27.19 -10.69
CA ALA A 537 -9.59 28.53 -11.22
C ALA A 537 -8.46 28.50 -12.24
N PRO A 538 -8.66 29.04 -13.45
CA PRO A 538 -7.57 29.10 -14.42
C PRO A 538 -6.39 29.79 -13.71
N VAL A 539 -5.22 29.19 -13.82
CA VAL A 539 -3.97 29.76 -13.31
C VAL A 539 -3.86 31.15 -13.97
N VAL A 540 -4.11 32.18 -13.19
CA VAL A 540 -3.90 33.55 -13.65
C VAL A 540 -2.39 33.67 -13.80
N PRO A 541 -1.85 33.87 -15.00
CA PRO A 541 -0.42 34.15 -15.16
C PRO A 541 -0.14 35.41 -14.32
N LEU A 542 0.85 35.35 -13.46
CA LEU A 542 1.38 36.54 -12.82
C LEU A 542 1.64 37.58 -13.91
N ALA A 543 0.89 38.69 -13.85
CA ALA A 543 0.98 39.75 -14.82
C ALA A 543 2.44 40.16 -14.93
N THR A 544 3.00 39.97 -16.10
CA THR A 544 4.23 40.67 -16.48
C THR A 544 3.94 42.15 -16.35
N ALA A 545 4.56 42.81 -15.35
CA ALA A 545 4.60 44.26 -15.32
C ALA A 545 5.39 44.71 -16.56
N ALA A 546 4.66 44.96 -17.65
CA ALA A 546 5.17 45.65 -18.80
C ALA A 546 4.59 47.06 -18.77
N GLY A 547 5.44 48.00 -18.48
CA GLY A 547 5.40 49.39 -19.00
C GLY A 547 4.38 50.34 -18.38
N ALA A 548 4.81 51.18 -17.48
CA ALA A 548 4.66 52.65 -17.57
C ALA A 548 5.80 53.35 -16.78
#